data_f39d6504ce85251b6e73e2c9d3d072b5
#
_entry.id   f39d6504ce85251b6e73e2c9d3d072b5
#
_cell.length_a   1.000
_cell.length_b   1.000
_cell.length_c   1.000
_cell.angle_alpha   90.00
_cell.angle_beta   90.00
_cell.angle_gamma   90.00
#
_symmetry.space_group_name_H-M   'P 1'
#
loop_
_entity.id
_entity.type
_entity.pdbx_description
1 polymer ?
#
loop_
_entity_poly.entity_id
_entity_poly.type
_entity_poly.pdbx_seq_one_letter_code
_entity_poly.pdbx_strand_id
1 'polypeptide(L)'
;MSDRVAYYLTLAQSSSYRDFMRRWMAAGGRSGRPLTFGEAARRCRFESRSFLSDVLAGRRSLSEQSLKKLTAGFFDLPDVLIKIFLALVHSEERDLLPPGVTPERVLRKLQALRQRALRVFQNHDHEPSTQRIDDLILQPLFHLAYAAMGLADQGETFAGLLRKTSSNAKDLKPVLAEMIASDFVEVFSDASSEAPVGRDLGDESLRYRAKDAHRILEGLASPGAFHSFIVNWM
;
A
#
# COMPACT_ATOMS: atom_id res chain seq x y z
N MET A 1 -13.77 -15.88 0.92
CA MET A 1 -12.71 -14.93 1.38
C MET A 1 -11.38 -15.65 1.29
N SER A 2 -10.41 -15.12 0.53
CA SER A 2 -9.09 -15.74 0.39
C SER A 2 -8.39 -15.79 1.75
N ASP A 3 -7.65 -16.88 2.06
CA ASP A 3 -6.87 -17.02 3.29
C ASP A 3 -5.93 -15.83 3.53
N ARG A 4 -5.46 -15.22 2.43
CA ARG A 4 -4.59 -14.05 2.46
C ARG A 4 -5.32 -12.78 2.92
N VAL A 5 -6.56 -12.58 2.48
CA VAL A 5 -7.40 -11.45 2.95
C VAL A 5 -7.70 -11.59 4.43
N ALA A 6 -8.09 -12.77 4.88
CA ALA A 6 -8.30 -13.06 6.31
C ALA A 6 -7.05 -12.76 7.13
N TYR A 7 -5.88 -13.15 6.63
CA TYR A 7 -4.59 -12.85 7.24
C TYR A 7 -4.33 -11.33 7.35
N TYR A 8 -4.53 -10.57 6.27
CA TYR A 8 -4.33 -9.12 6.29
C TYR A 8 -5.29 -8.40 7.24
N LEU A 9 -6.55 -8.82 7.29
CA LEU A 9 -7.52 -8.30 8.25
C LEU A 9 -7.10 -8.59 9.70
N THR A 10 -6.57 -9.79 9.95
CA THR A 10 -6.05 -10.18 11.26
C THR A 10 -4.88 -9.30 11.69
N LEU A 11 -3.96 -8.97 10.77
CA LEU A 11 -2.86 -8.04 11.03
C LEU A 11 -3.37 -6.61 11.28
N ALA A 12 -4.33 -6.13 10.49
CA ALA A 12 -4.90 -4.79 10.65
C ALA A 12 -5.59 -4.59 12.00
N GLN A 13 -6.13 -5.66 12.59
CA GLN A 13 -6.82 -5.67 13.89
C GLN A 13 -5.88 -5.91 15.09
N SER A 14 -4.58 -5.99 14.87
CA SER A 14 -3.62 -6.22 15.97
C SER A 14 -3.76 -5.16 17.06
N SER A 15 -3.76 -5.60 18.32
CA SER A 15 -3.93 -4.73 19.49
C SER A 15 -2.66 -3.95 19.84
N SER A 16 -1.48 -4.49 19.49
CA SER A 16 -0.17 -3.92 19.74
C SER A 16 0.79 -4.24 18.60
N TYR A 17 1.92 -3.53 18.51
CA TYR A 17 2.94 -3.89 17.53
C TYR A 17 3.55 -5.27 17.80
N ARG A 18 3.59 -5.71 19.07
CA ARG A 18 4.04 -7.05 19.45
C ARG A 18 3.06 -8.12 19.00
N ASP A 19 1.75 -7.85 19.12
CA ASP A 19 0.69 -8.73 18.60
C ASP A 19 0.77 -8.81 17.06
N PHE A 20 0.96 -7.69 16.39
CA PHE A 20 1.17 -7.65 14.94
C PHE A 20 2.36 -8.54 14.51
N MET A 21 3.50 -8.41 15.18
CA MET A 21 4.70 -9.21 14.88
C MET A 21 4.47 -10.71 15.11
N ARG A 22 3.78 -11.09 16.22
CA ARG A 22 3.45 -12.51 16.47
C ARG A 22 2.57 -13.08 15.37
N ARG A 23 1.54 -12.36 14.96
CA ARG A 23 0.63 -12.78 13.87
C ARG A 23 1.36 -12.86 12.53
N TRP A 24 2.23 -11.88 12.23
CA TRP A 24 3.06 -11.91 11.04
C TRP A 24 3.98 -13.13 11.00
N MET A 25 4.64 -13.45 12.10
CA MET A 25 5.50 -14.64 12.21
C MET A 25 4.68 -15.94 12.11
N ALA A 26 3.53 -16.00 12.77
CA ALA A 26 2.67 -17.19 12.74
C ALA A 26 2.16 -17.53 11.35
N ALA A 27 1.85 -16.54 10.54
CA ALA A 27 1.38 -16.74 9.16
C ALA A 27 2.51 -17.01 8.16
N GLY A 28 3.77 -16.67 8.51
CA GLY A 28 4.94 -16.97 7.70
C GLY A 28 5.05 -16.20 6.38
N GLY A 29 4.27 -15.16 6.18
CA GLY A 29 4.25 -14.37 4.94
C GLY A 29 3.87 -15.23 3.72
N ARG A 30 4.60 -15.08 2.61
CA ARG A 30 4.33 -15.82 1.36
C ARG A 30 4.53 -17.33 1.46
N SER A 31 5.31 -17.81 2.43
CA SER A 31 5.62 -19.25 2.54
C SER A 31 4.48 -20.08 3.12
N GLY A 32 3.48 -19.45 3.75
CA GLY A 32 2.39 -20.13 4.46
C GLY A 32 2.85 -20.97 5.66
N ARG A 33 4.14 -20.99 5.96
CA ARG A 33 4.75 -21.71 7.09
C ARG A 33 5.19 -20.70 8.16
N PRO A 34 4.86 -20.92 9.45
CA PRO A 34 5.29 -20.04 10.53
C PRO A 34 6.80 -19.77 10.51
N LEU A 35 7.18 -18.51 10.69
CA LEU A 35 8.58 -18.11 10.77
C LEU A 35 9.13 -18.43 12.16
N THR A 36 10.30 -19.06 12.21
CA THR A 36 11.07 -19.13 13.45
C THR A 36 11.68 -17.77 13.78
N PHE A 37 12.07 -17.55 15.03
CA PHE A 37 12.78 -16.32 15.42
C PHE A 37 14.06 -16.10 14.60
N GLY A 38 14.77 -17.18 14.25
CA GLY A 38 15.98 -17.10 13.43
C GLY A 38 15.70 -16.69 11.99
N GLU A 39 14.61 -17.17 11.39
CA GLU A 39 14.18 -16.79 10.04
C GLU A 39 13.69 -15.34 10.01
N ALA A 40 12.87 -14.93 10.99
CA ALA A 40 12.40 -13.56 11.13
C ALA A 40 13.56 -12.58 11.36
N ALA A 41 14.54 -12.94 12.21
CA ALA A 41 15.73 -12.13 12.45
C ALA A 41 16.56 -11.95 11.17
N ARG A 42 16.80 -13.02 10.41
CA ARG A 42 17.53 -12.95 9.12
C ARG A 42 16.79 -12.09 8.11
N ARG A 43 15.48 -12.22 8.02
CA ARG A 43 14.62 -11.43 7.12
C ARG A 43 14.67 -9.93 7.42
N CYS A 44 14.71 -9.58 8.72
CA CYS A 44 14.85 -8.21 9.18
C CYS A 44 16.32 -7.76 9.32
N ARG A 45 17.29 -8.57 8.91
CA ARG A 45 18.74 -8.29 9.00
C ARG A 45 19.19 -7.97 10.43
N PHE A 46 18.65 -8.70 11.42
CA PHE A 46 19.16 -8.69 12.79
C PHE A 46 20.27 -9.74 12.96
N GLU A 47 21.31 -9.36 13.68
CA GLU A 47 22.45 -10.25 13.97
C GLU A 47 22.07 -11.38 14.95
N SER A 48 21.14 -11.10 15.87
CA SER A 48 20.72 -12.03 16.89
C SER A 48 19.22 -12.33 16.85
N ARG A 49 18.90 -13.63 16.91
CA ARG A 49 17.53 -14.14 17.09
C ARG A 49 16.91 -13.72 18.43
N SER A 50 17.75 -13.56 19.50
CA SER A 50 17.30 -13.19 20.83
C SER A 50 16.70 -11.80 20.88
N PHE A 51 17.15 -10.86 20.02
CA PHE A 51 16.59 -9.52 19.94
C PHE A 51 15.08 -9.55 19.73
N LEU A 52 14.59 -10.28 18.70
CA LEU A 52 13.15 -10.36 18.42
C LEU A 52 12.39 -11.05 19.57
N SER A 53 12.97 -12.08 20.16
CA SER A 53 12.39 -12.76 21.34
C SER A 53 12.22 -11.80 22.51
N ASP A 54 13.23 -10.98 22.78
CA ASP A 54 13.20 -10.00 23.88
C ASP A 54 12.20 -8.85 23.63
N VAL A 55 12.13 -8.37 22.39
CA VAL A 55 11.13 -7.38 21.99
C VAL A 55 9.72 -7.94 22.16
N LEU A 56 9.46 -9.14 21.67
CA LEU A 56 8.13 -9.78 21.77
C LEU A 56 7.72 -10.12 23.20
N ALA A 57 8.71 -10.42 24.05
CA ALA A 57 8.49 -10.64 25.48
C ALA A 57 8.36 -9.34 26.29
N GLY A 58 8.52 -8.17 25.67
CA GLY A 58 8.47 -6.88 26.35
C GLY A 58 9.70 -6.54 27.19
N ARG A 59 10.78 -7.35 27.10
CA ARG A 59 12.03 -7.11 27.82
C ARG A 59 12.93 -6.07 27.17
N ARG A 60 12.61 -5.70 25.91
CA ARG A 60 13.38 -4.74 25.12
C ARG A 60 12.46 -3.88 24.29
N SER A 61 12.74 -2.56 24.28
CA SER A 61 12.09 -1.60 23.40
C SER A 61 12.73 -1.57 22.01
N LEU A 62 12.01 -1.06 21.02
CA LEU A 62 12.55 -0.83 19.69
C LEU A 62 13.36 0.47 19.68
N SER A 63 14.43 0.50 18.90
CA SER A 63 15.12 1.72 18.48
C SER A 63 14.70 2.10 17.08
N GLU A 64 14.97 3.34 16.65
CA GLU A 64 14.70 3.79 15.28
C GLU A 64 15.37 2.89 14.23
N GLN A 65 16.62 2.48 14.48
CA GLN A 65 17.34 1.55 13.60
C GLN A 65 16.68 0.17 13.54
N SER A 66 16.20 -0.34 14.67
CA SER A 66 15.48 -1.61 14.73
C SER A 66 14.15 -1.54 13.99
N LEU A 67 13.45 -0.40 14.11
CA LEU A 67 12.20 -0.14 13.41
C LEU A 67 12.40 -0.14 11.90
N LYS A 68 13.44 0.54 11.39
CA LYS A 68 13.81 0.52 9.97
C LYS A 68 14.11 -0.90 9.46
N LYS A 69 14.83 -1.70 10.23
CA LYS A 69 15.11 -3.12 9.89
C LYS A 69 13.83 -3.96 9.85
N LEU A 70 12.92 -3.79 10.81
CA LEU A 70 11.64 -4.51 10.85
C LEU A 70 10.75 -4.15 9.65
N THR A 71 10.59 -2.87 9.36
CA THR A 71 9.77 -2.43 8.21
C THR A 71 10.34 -2.91 6.88
N ALA A 72 11.67 -2.94 6.73
CA ALA A 72 12.32 -3.55 5.57
C ALA A 72 12.08 -5.07 5.49
N GLY A 73 11.92 -5.75 6.63
CA GLY A 73 11.59 -7.18 6.69
C GLY A 73 10.13 -7.50 6.30
N PHE A 74 9.26 -6.50 6.27
CA PHE A 74 7.84 -6.62 5.89
C PHE A 74 7.57 -6.39 4.40
N PHE A 75 8.58 -6.59 3.55
CA PHE A 75 8.53 -6.31 2.11
C PHE A 75 7.39 -7.01 1.35
N ASP A 76 6.77 -8.03 1.92
CA ASP A 76 5.64 -8.77 1.35
C ASP A 76 4.27 -8.31 1.87
N LEU A 77 4.25 -7.32 2.77
CA LEU A 77 3.01 -6.76 3.29
C LEU A 77 2.57 -5.53 2.49
N PRO A 78 1.27 -5.35 2.29
CA PRO A 78 0.71 -4.11 1.77
C PRO A 78 1.12 -2.90 2.61
N ASP A 79 1.39 -1.76 1.96
CA ASP A 79 1.84 -0.51 2.59
C ASP A 79 0.91 -0.04 3.74
N VAL A 80 -0.40 -0.23 3.59
CA VAL A 80 -1.36 0.11 4.65
C VAL A 80 -1.09 -0.67 5.94
N LEU A 81 -0.65 -1.94 5.87
CA LEU A 81 -0.31 -2.75 7.04
C LEU A 81 1.01 -2.31 7.67
N ILE A 82 1.99 -1.92 6.87
CA ILE A 82 3.24 -1.34 7.36
C ILE A 82 2.95 -0.02 8.10
N LYS A 83 2.07 0.83 7.55
CA LYS A 83 1.63 2.07 8.22
C LYS A 83 0.87 1.80 9.53
N ILE A 84 0.05 0.75 9.58
CA ILE A 84 -0.62 0.30 10.83
C ILE A 84 0.43 -0.13 11.85
N PHE A 85 1.41 -0.96 11.46
CA PHE A 85 2.49 -1.38 12.33
C PHE A 85 3.26 -0.18 12.91
N LEU A 86 3.65 0.79 12.07
CA LEU A 86 4.32 2.03 12.51
C LEU A 86 3.46 2.83 13.49
N ALA A 87 2.17 2.96 13.22
CA ALA A 87 1.25 3.66 14.13
C ALA A 87 1.12 2.93 15.48
N LEU A 88 1.10 1.59 15.49
CA LEU A 88 1.12 0.80 16.73
C LEU A 88 2.43 1.00 17.51
N VAL A 89 3.58 0.98 16.84
CA VAL A 89 4.88 1.27 17.50
C VAL A 89 4.84 2.66 18.12
N HIS A 90 4.45 3.68 17.37
CA HIS A 90 4.39 5.07 17.87
C HIS A 90 3.37 5.27 18.99
N SER A 91 2.35 4.42 19.11
CA SER A 91 1.39 4.49 20.22
C SER A 91 1.92 3.87 21.52
N GLU A 92 2.88 2.96 21.43
CA GLU A 92 3.44 2.24 22.59
C GLU A 92 4.85 2.75 22.98
N GLU A 93 5.69 3.05 21.99
CA GLU A 93 7.09 3.48 22.20
C GLU A 93 7.19 5.01 22.02
N ARG A 94 6.98 5.74 23.12
CA ARG A 94 6.94 7.24 23.10
C ARG A 94 8.23 7.86 22.57
N ASP A 95 9.37 7.23 22.84
CA ASP A 95 10.69 7.72 22.40
C ASP A 95 10.87 7.65 20.86
N LEU A 96 9.99 6.92 20.16
CA LEU A 96 9.98 6.81 18.69
C LEU A 96 8.94 7.73 18.05
N LEU A 97 8.23 8.54 18.82
CA LEU A 97 7.28 9.51 18.27
C LEU A 97 8.02 10.59 17.46
N PRO A 98 7.58 10.88 16.23
CA PRO A 98 8.14 12.01 15.47
C PRO A 98 7.91 13.33 16.19
N PRO A 99 8.84 14.30 16.08
CA PRO A 99 8.68 15.63 16.68
C PRO A 99 7.33 16.27 16.29
N GLY A 100 6.63 16.83 17.28
CA GLY A 100 5.35 17.52 17.07
C GLY A 100 4.13 16.60 16.85
N VAL A 101 4.29 15.29 16.96
CA VAL A 101 3.17 14.32 16.89
C VAL A 101 2.72 13.95 18.28
N THR A 102 1.41 14.10 18.58
CA THR A 102 0.84 13.68 19.86
C THR A 102 0.30 12.25 19.81
N PRO A 103 0.24 11.53 20.95
CA PRO A 103 -0.33 10.18 21.02
C PRO A 103 -1.76 10.12 20.49
N GLU A 104 -2.59 11.14 20.76
CA GLU A 104 -3.98 11.19 20.28
C GLU A 104 -4.05 11.29 18.77
N ARG A 105 -3.12 12.01 18.13
CA ARG A 105 -3.01 12.09 16.68
C ARG A 105 -2.61 10.74 16.08
N VAL A 106 -1.71 10.01 16.74
CA VAL A 106 -1.33 8.64 16.33
C VAL A 106 -2.52 7.70 16.41
N LEU A 107 -3.30 7.74 17.50
CA LEU A 107 -4.47 6.88 17.67
C LEU A 107 -5.55 7.16 16.62
N ARG A 108 -5.84 8.45 16.33
CA ARG A 108 -6.75 8.82 15.24
C ARG A 108 -6.26 8.31 13.88
N LYS A 109 -4.97 8.45 13.59
CA LYS A 109 -4.35 7.93 12.37
C LYS A 109 -4.45 6.41 12.30
N LEU A 110 -4.20 5.70 13.40
CA LEU A 110 -4.34 4.24 13.47
C LEU A 110 -5.78 3.79 13.15
N GLN A 111 -6.78 4.47 13.71
CA GLN A 111 -8.20 4.18 13.41
C GLN A 111 -8.52 4.41 11.93
N ALA A 112 -8.08 5.52 11.34
CA ALA A 112 -8.26 5.80 9.92
C ALA A 112 -7.59 4.74 9.02
N LEU A 113 -6.36 4.32 9.37
CA LEU A 113 -5.64 3.27 8.64
C LEU A 113 -6.35 1.91 8.74
N ARG A 114 -6.88 1.56 9.91
CA ARG A 114 -7.67 0.33 10.09
C ARG A 114 -8.95 0.35 9.24
N GLN A 115 -9.67 1.46 9.23
CA GLN A 115 -10.86 1.62 8.38
C GLN A 115 -10.51 1.52 6.89
N ARG A 116 -9.38 2.12 6.49
CA ARG A 116 -8.87 1.98 5.11
C ARG A 116 -8.53 0.53 4.79
N ALA A 117 -7.81 -0.16 5.67
CA ALA A 117 -7.46 -1.57 5.49
C ALA A 117 -8.72 -2.46 5.37
N LEU A 118 -9.72 -2.24 6.23
CA LEU A 118 -10.99 -2.95 6.15
C LEU A 118 -11.65 -2.75 4.78
N ARG A 119 -11.75 -1.51 4.29
CA ARG A 119 -12.32 -1.23 2.97
C ARG A 119 -11.52 -1.90 1.84
N VAL A 120 -10.19 -1.77 1.88
CA VAL A 120 -9.30 -2.37 0.87
C VAL A 120 -9.44 -3.89 0.87
N PHE A 121 -9.43 -4.54 2.04
CA PHE A 121 -9.42 -6.00 2.12
C PHE A 121 -10.82 -6.64 2.08
N GLN A 122 -11.89 -5.93 2.50
CA GLN A 122 -13.27 -6.44 2.37
C GLN A 122 -13.83 -6.26 0.97
N ASN A 123 -13.44 -5.19 0.27
CA ASN A 123 -13.78 -5.01 -1.14
C ASN A 123 -12.99 -5.96 -2.06
N HIS A 124 -11.98 -6.65 -1.51
CA HIS A 124 -11.19 -7.69 -2.19
C HIS A 124 -11.87 -9.07 -2.31
N ASP A 125 -13.14 -9.22 -2.03
CA ASP A 125 -13.94 -10.29 -2.68
C ASP A 125 -14.04 -10.07 -4.21
N HIS A 126 -13.65 -8.89 -4.67
CA HIS A 126 -13.16 -8.57 -6.01
C HIS A 126 -11.65 -8.25 -5.91
N GLU A 127 -10.79 -9.26 -5.59
CA GLU A 127 -9.38 -9.11 -5.99
C GLU A 127 -9.37 -8.73 -7.47
N PRO A 128 -8.74 -7.62 -7.88
CA PRO A 128 -8.20 -7.63 -9.21
C PRO A 128 -7.23 -8.81 -9.18
N SER A 129 -7.63 -9.93 -9.78
CA SER A 129 -6.74 -11.05 -9.93
C SER A 129 -5.47 -10.47 -10.54
N THR A 130 -4.30 -11.06 -10.26
CA THR A 130 -3.04 -10.68 -10.94
C THR A 130 -3.31 -10.57 -12.45
N GLN A 131 -4.18 -11.41 -12.96
CA GLN A 131 -4.73 -11.40 -14.32
C GLN A 131 -5.47 -10.08 -14.65
N ARG A 132 -6.22 -9.49 -13.71
CA ARG A 132 -6.97 -8.24 -13.94
C ARG A 132 -6.07 -7.01 -13.98
N ILE A 133 -4.98 -7.00 -13.18
CA ILE A 133 -3.93 -5.99 -13.26
C ILE A 133 -3.14 -6.14 -14.56
N ASP A 134 -2.80 -7.37 -14.95
CA ASP A 134 -2.14 -7.66 -16.21
C ASP A 134 -3.03 -7.24 -17.39
N ASP A 135 -4.33 -7.53 -17.34
CA ASP A 135 -5.32 -7.11 -18.35
C ASP A 135 -5.46 -5.58 -18.40
N LEU A 136 -5.42 -4.90 -17.25
CA LEU A 136 -5.46 -3.44 -17.18
C LEU A 136 -4.20 -2.82 -17.82
N ILE A 137 -3.03 -3.32 -17.47
CA ILE A 137 -1.74 -2.85 -18.01
C ILE A 137 -1.63 -3.10 -19.51
N LEU A 138 -2.28 -4.12 -20.05
CA LEU A 138 -2.30 -4.39 -21.48
C LEU A 138 -3.23 -3.44 -22.27
N GLN A 139 -4.06 -2.63 -21.61
CA GLN A 139 -4.93 -1.67 -22.29
C GLN A 139 -4.16 -0.44 -22.76
N PRO A 140 -4.20 -0.07 -24.05
CA PRO A 140 -3.52 1.13 -24.56
C PRO A 140 -3.95 2.41 -23.82
N LEU A 141 -5.22 2.50 -23.43
CA LEU A 141 -5.77 3.65 -22.72
C LEU A 141 -5.18 3.82 -21.31
N PHE A 142 -4.80 2.72 -20.64
CA PHE A 142 -4.07 2.77 -19.38
C PHE A 142 -2.74 3.52 -19.56
N HIS A 143 -1.95 3.16 -20.56
CA HIS A 143 -0.65 3.79 -20.81
C HIS A 143 -0.77 5.27 -21.17
N LEU A 144 -1.73 5.61 -22.02
CA LEU A 144 -1.98 6.99 -22.40
C LEU A 144 -2.41 7.85 -21.22
N ALA A 145 -3.33 7.35 -20.39
CA ALA A 145 -3.80 8.05 -19.20
C ALA A 145 -2.66 8.19 -18.16
N TYR A 146 -1.88 7.11 -17.94
CA TYR A 146 -0.76 7.11 -17.01
C TYR A 146 0.34 8.10 -17.43
N ALA A 147 0.72 8.09 -18.71
CA ALA A 147 1.70 9.03 -19.26
C ALA A 147 1.20 10.48 -19.19
N ALA A 148 -0.09 10.72 -19.50
CA ALA A 148 -0.70 12.05 -19.41
C ALA A 148 -0.68 12.62 -17.99
N MET A 149 -0.88 11.78 -16.98
CA MET A 149 -0.79 12.16 -15.56
C MET A 149 0.65 12.38 -15.10
N GLY A 150 1.60 11.56 -15.56
CA GLY A 150 3.03 11.66 -15.20
C GLY A 150 3.73 12.90 -15.75
N LEU A 151 3.19 13.49 -16.81
CA LEU A 151 3.70 14.74 -17.41
C LEU A 151 3.21 16.02 -16.72
N ALA A 152 2.30 15.90 -15.76
CA ALA A 152 1.69 17.03 -15.08
C ALA A 152 2.14 17.10 -13.61
N ASP A 153 3.09 17.97 -13.27
CA ASP A 153 3.61 18.13 -11.90
C ASP A 153 2.51 18.40 -10.85
N GLN A 154 1.45 19.09 -11.24
CA GLN A 154 0.31 19.42 -10.38
C GLN A 154 -0.87 18.44 -10.55
N GLY A 155 -0.64 17.30 -11.23
CA GLY A 155 -1.71 16.38 -11.60
C GLY A 155 -2.59 16.90 -12.75
N GLU A 156 -3.43 16.03 -13.30
CA GLU A 156 -4.28 16.32 -14.45
C GLU A 156 -5.77 16.23 -14.09
N THR A 157 -6.59 17.05 -14.71
CA THR A 157 -8.05 16.99 -14.57
C THR A 157 -8.63 15.88 -15.44
N PHE A 158 -9.85 15.43 -15.13
CA PHE A 158 -10.55 14.46 -15.99
C PHE A 158 -10.73 14.96 -17.42
N ALA A 159 -11.11 16.24 -17.59
CA ALA A 159 -11.22 16.88 -18.90
C ALA A 159 -9.88 16.97 -19.65
N GLY A 160 -8.78 17.21 -18.92
CA GLY A 160 -7.44 17.19 -19.47
C GLY A 160 -7.01 15.80 -19.93
N LEU A 161 -7.31 14.77 -19.15
CA LEU A 161 -7.05 13.37 -19.52
C LEU A 161 -7.83 12.97 -20.79
N LEU A 162 -9.11 13.32 -20.89
CA LEU A 162 -9.91 13.07 -22.11
C LEU A 162 -9.26 13.67 -23.36
N ARG A 163 -8.80 14.91 -23.29
CA ARG A 163 -8.11 15.58 -24.41
C ARG A 163 -6.79 14.93 -24.77
N LYS A 164 -5.95 14.66 -23.77
CA LYS A 164 -4.59 14.10 -23.98
C LYS A 164 -4.62 12.66 -24.48
N THR A 165 -5.61 11.88 -24.04
CA THR A 165 -5.77 10.48 -24.48
C THR A 165 -6.62 10.33 -25.72
N SER A 166 -7.22 11.42 -26.21
CA SER A 166 -8.19 11.42 -27.34
C SER A 166 -9.32 10.39 -27.13
N SER A 167 -9.69 10.14 -25.87
CA SER A 167 -10.72 9.17 -25.48
C SER A 167 -12.03 9.88 -25.09
N ASN A 168 -13.08 9.09 -24.92
CA ASN A 168 -14.36 9.57 -24.39
C ASN A 168 -14.51 9.17 -22.90
N ALA A 169 -15.46 9.83 -22.22
CA ALA A 169 -15.69 9.58 -20.79
C ALA A 169 -16.14 8.14 -20.47
N LYS A 170 -16.86 7.49 -21.40
CA LYS A 170 -17.37 6.12 -21.22
C LYS A 170 -16.23 5.11 -21.16
N ASP A 171 -15.19 5.32 -21.94
CA ASP A 171 -14.03 4.42 -22.00
C ASP A 171 -13.00 4.75 -20.91
N LEU A 172 -12.78 6.04 -20.63
CA LEU A 172 -11.75 6.46 -19.66
C LEU A 172 -12.17 6.23 -18.20
N LYS A 173 -13.44 6.46 -17.83
CA LYS A 173 -13.91 6.30 -16.43
C LYS A 173 -13.64 4.90 -15.85
N PRO A 174 -13.94 3.78 -16.55
CA PRO A 174 -13.66 2.45 -16.04
C PRO A 174 -12.16 2.20 -15.83
N VAL A 175 -11.33 2.61 -16.79
CA VAL A 175 -9.87 2.46 -16.70
C VAL A 175 -9.32 3.26 -15.52
N LEU A 176 -9.73 4.52 -15.38
CA LEU A 176 -9.31 5.40 -14.29
C LEU A 176 -9.77 4.87 -12.92
N ALA A 177 -11.01 4.36 -12.82
CA ALA A 177 -11.50 3.72 -11.60
C ALA A 177 -10.64 2.52 -11.19
N GLU A 178 -10.26 1.67 -12.15
CA GLU A 178 -9.40 0.52 -11.91
C GLU A 178 -7.98 0.93 -11.55
N MET A 179 -7.42 1.99 -12.19
CA MET A 179 -6.11 2.55 -11.84
C MET A 179 -6.08 3.07 -10.41
N ILE A 180 -7.14 3.72 -9.96
CA ILE A 180 -7.29 4.21 -8.58
C ILE A 180 -7.43 3.03 -7.61
N ALA A 181 -8.28 2.05 -7.94
CA ALA A 181 -8.50 0.85 -7.12
C ALA A 181 -7.23 0.02 -6.96
N SER A 182 -6.39 -0.03 -8.01
CA SER A 182 -5.10 -0.74 -8.04
C SER A 182 -3.93 0.09 -7.51
N ASP A 183 -4.18 1.28 -6.97
CA ASP A 183 -3.17 2.18 -6.36
C ASP A 183 -2.14 2.75 -7.35
N PHE A 184 -2.42 2.76 -8.66
CA PHE A 184 -1.57 3.40 -9.68
C PHE A 184 -1.71 4.93 -9.72
N VAL A 185 -2.82 5.46 -9.22
CA VAL A 185 -3.18 6.87 -9.32
C VAL A 185 -3.56 7.42 -7.95
N GLU A 186 -3.02 8.58 -7.65
CA GLU A 186 -3.43 9.41 -6.53
C GLU A 186 -4.48 10.42 -6.98
N VAL A 187 -5.56 10.55 -6.19
CA VAL A 187 -6.62 11.52 -6.43
C VAL A 187 -6.57 12.57 -5.32
N PHE A 188 -6.56 13.84 -5.68
CA PHE A 188 -6.59 14.96 -4.73
C PHE A 188 -7.46 16.10 -5.26
N SER A 189 -7.80 17.06 -4.42
CA SER A 189 -8.56 18.24 -4.77
C SER A 189 -7.73 19.49 -4.48
N ASP A 190 -7.88 20.52 -5.30
CA ASP A 190 -7.22 21.82 -5.10
C ASP A 190 -7.56 22.44 -3.71
N ALA A 191 -8.69 22.05 -3.11
CA ALA A 191 -9.19 22.56 -1.83
C ALA A 191 -8.76 21.72 -0.61
N SER A 192 -8.25 20.49 -0.79
CA SER A 192 -7.86 19.59 0.33
C SER A 192 -6.90 18.52 -0.15
N SER A 193 -5.87 18.24 0.66
CA SER A 193 -4.91 17.14 0.39
C SER A 193 -5.48 15.74 0.67
N GLU A 194 -6.74 15.63 1.05
CA GLU A 194 -7.40 14.34 1.30
C GLU A 194 -8.28 13.95 0.11
N ALA A 195 -8.11 12.72 -0.35
CA ALA A 195 -8.91 12.16 -1.44
C ALA A 195 -10.40 12.20 -1.06
N PRO A 196 -11.25 12.88 -1.84
CA PRO A 196 -12.67 12.96 -1.57
C PRO A 196 -13.32 11.61 -1.84
N VAL A 197 -13.76 10.94 -0.79
CA VAL A 197 -14.46 9.65 -0.88
C VAL A 197 -15.87 9.88 -1.43
N GLY A 198 -16.21 9.22 -2.56
CA GLY A 198 -17.58 9.16 -3.08
C GLY A 198 -17.95 10.24 -4.12
N ARG A 199 -17.01 11.04 -4.63
CA ARG A 199 -17.26 11.97 -5.74
C ARG A 199 -17.22 11.29 -7.10
N ASP A 200 -17.96 11.83 -8.07
CA ASP A 200 -17.87 11.37 -9.45
C ASP A 200 -16.46 11.64 -10.01
N LEU A 201 -15.88 10.66 -10.70
CA LEU A 201 -14.58 10.79 -11.38
C LEU A 201 -14.55 11.90 -12.45
N GLY A 202 -15.69 12.42 -12.86
CA GLY A 202 -15.81 13.56 -13.78
C GLY A 202 -15.83 14.93 -13.09
N ASP A 203 -15.70 15.00 -11.76
CA ASP A 203 -15.68 16.27 -11.02
C ASP A 203 -14.44 17.09 -11.40
N GLU A 204 -14.66 18.32 -11.89
CA GLU A 204 -13.59 19.21 -12.37
C GLU A 204 -12.64 19.68 -11.26
N SER A 205 -13.05 19.58 -10.01
CA SER A 205 -12.20 19.87 -8.85
C SER A 205 -11.19 18.77 -8.53
N LEU A 206 -11.32 17.58 -9.13
CA LEU A 206 -10.43 16.47 -8.91
C LEU A 206 -9.22 16.53 -9.84
N ARG A 207 -8.07 16.24 -9.25
CA ARG A 207 -6.79 16.07 -9.94
C ARG A 207 -6.30 14.63 -9.79
N TYR A 208 -5.70 14.11 -10.83
CA TYR A 208 -5.17 12.76 -10.95
C TYR A 208 -3.68 12.82 -11.20
N ARG A 209 -2.90 12.13 -10.39
CA ARG A 209 -1.44 12.03 -10.53
C ARG A 209 -1.02 10.57 -10.53
N ALA A 210 -0.18 10.22 -11.50
CA ALA A 210 0.45 8.91 -11.54
C ALA A 210 1.37 8.75 -10.32
N LYS A 211 1.28 7.64 -9.63
CA LYS A 211 2.25 7.26 -8.59
C LYS A 211 3.52 6.76 -9.24
N ASP A 212 4.67 6.92 -8.54
CA ASP A 212 5.99 6.59 -9.06
C ASP A 212 6.05 5.22 -9.75
N ALA A 213 6.49 5.22 -11.00
CA ALA A 213 6.65 4.04 -11.85
C ALA A 213 7.53 2.94 -11.20
N HIS A 214 8.48 3.32 -10.34
CA HIS A 214 9.34 2.37 -9.63
C HIS A 214 8.54 1.42 -8.73
N ARG A 215 7.45 1.87 -8.11
CA ARG A 215 6.57 1.03 -7.29
C ARG A 215 5.69 0.09 -8.13
N ILE A 216 5.38 0.50 -9.35
CA ILE A 216 4.61 -0.33 -10.29
C ILE A 216 5.45 -1.53 -10.74
N LEU A 217 6.72 -1.29 -11.06
CA LEU A 217 7.65 -2.33 -11.52
C LEU A 217 7.96 -3.37 -10.42
N GLU A 218 8.05 -2.94 -9.16
CA GLU A 218 8.20 -3.85 -8.02
C GLU A 218 6.94 -4.68 -7.75
N GLY A 219 5.75 -4.19 -8.15
CA GLY A 219 4.46 -4.88 -8.00
C GLY A 219 4.11 -5.84 -9.13
N LEU A 220 4.76 -5.70 -10.30
CA LEU A 220 4.57 -6.60 -11.45
C LEU A 220 5.22 -7.96 -11.17
N ALA A 221 4.43 -8.85 -10.59
CA ALA A 221 4.89 -10.17 -10.14
C ALA A 221 5.21 -11.15 -11.27
N SER A 222 4.97 -10.80 -12.56
CA SER A 222 5.24 -11.68 -13.68
C SER A 222 6.26 -11.09 -14.67
N PRO A 223 7.30 -11.85 -15.06
CA PRO A 223 8.26 -11.43 -16.10
C PRO A 223 7.58 -11.11 -17.45
N GLY A 224 6.42 -11.70 -17.73
CA GLY A 224 5.67 -11.48 -18.97
C GLY A 224 5.00 -10.10 -19.05
N ALA A 225 4.41 -9.62 -17.94
CA ALA A 225 3.80 -8.29 -17.89
C ALA A 225 4.85 -7.18 -18.06
N PHE A 226 6.02 -7.36 -17.47
CA PHE A 226 7.16 -6.44 -17.62
C PHE A 226 7.67 -6.38 -19.08
N HIS A 227 7.75 -7.52 -19.74
CA HIS A 227 8.19 -7.58 -21.14
C HIS A 227 7.19 -6.91 -22.08
N SER A 228 5.90 -7.12 -21.89
CA SER A 228 4.83 -6.43 -22.64
C SER A 228 4.83 -4.93 -22.39
N PHE A 229 5.11 -4.48 -21.17
CA PHE A 229 5.22 -3.06 -20.84
C PHE A 229 6.34 -2.40 -21.65
N ILE A 230 7.54 -3.00 -21.71
CA ILE A 230 8.69 -2.43 -22.45
C ILE A 230 8.48 -2.48 -23.96
N VAL A 231 7.95 -3.59 -24.50
CA VAL A 231 7.77 -3.74 -25.96
C VAL A 231 6.72 -2.76 -26.52
N ASN A 232 5.70 -2.40 -25.73
CA ASN A 232 4.69 -1.43 -26.16
C ASN A 232 5.13 0.04 -25.98
N TRP A 233 6.30 0.29 -25.36
CA TRP A 233 6.85 1.64 -25.15
C TRP A 233 7.97 2.01 -26.14
N MET A 234 8.51 1.06 -26.90
CA MET A 234 9.47 1.29 -27.99
C MET A 234 8.77 1.32 -29.34
#